data_b072613fb7d29e32412e20a495e587ea
#
_entry.id   b072613fb7d29e32412e20a495e587ea
#
_cell.length_a   1.000
_cell.length_b   1.000
_cell.length_c   1.000
_cell.angle_alpha   90.00
_cell.angle_beta   90.00
_cell.angle_gamma   90.00
#
_symmetry.space_group_name_H-M   'P 1'
#
loop_
_entity.id
_entity.type
_entity.pdbx_description
1 polymer ?
#
loop_
_entity_poly.entity_id
_entity_poly.type
_entity_poly.pdbx_seq_one_letter_code
_entity_poly.pdbx_strand_id
1 'polypeptide(L)'
;MRLSVRELVEFVLRDGDIDNRNADPERMAEGSRIHRRIQREQGDCYEAEVSLSLTVDYEGITYTVEGRADGILTTGEGVLVDEIKTTALPLEEIDGENRVHWGQVLCYAYMVARQRSLPRLEVQLTYCRRETGEIRRFVRPYAFEQLETFFQDLLFQYRMWAEMQEEWDGIRDASIRDLPFPFSSYRPGQRQLAAAVYRTVRDEGRLLCQAPTGIGKTISTLYPAVKALGEGYTEKLFYLTAKTITRQATMDACEKMAAQGLRLRTIVLTAKDKICFCRDADGNRNGECNPDGCPYAKGHFSRVNDALYDLLGRCDLYSRAAVEACAREHRVCPFELQLDATLWCDCIVGDYNYLFDPQVYLRRFFDIPQGAYTFLIDEAHNLGDRAREMYSASLSKSTAWAVKKALHKKEALTRALAALNKAFLALREGDTEERTVTREAAADTLLSPLNQVADETALWLKTHPGAPEEDAVLSLYFDVLRYLKVAELYDGHYRTLLTFAKGDITIRQFCVDPSALLSGCLSKGRSAVFFSATLTPLPYY
;
A
#
# COMPACT_ATOMS: atom_id res chain seq x y z
N MET A 1 -7.33 18.87 -12.81
CA MET A 1 -7.16 17.64 -12.00
C MET A 1 -6.08 16.75 -12.62
N ARG A 2 -5.23 16.11 -11.79
CA ARG A 2 -4.16 15.20 -12.26
C ARG A 2 -4.46 13.77 -11.82
N LEU A 3 -4.39 12.81 -12.75
CA LEU A 3 -4.75 11.40 -12.53
C LEU A 3 -3.74 10.49 -13.24
N SER A 4 -3.44 9.35 -12.67
CA SER A 4 -2.78 8.30 -13.45
C SER A 4 -3.81 7.51 -14.27
N VAL A 5 -3.37 6.96 -15.41
CA VAL A 5 -4.20 6.03 -16.22
C VAL A 5 -4.74 4.90 -15.34
N ARG A 6 -3.89 4.38 -14.46
CA ARG A 6 -4.26 3.28 -13.57
C ARG A 6 -5.37 3.70 -12.60
N GLU A 7 -5.24 4.84 -11.94
CA GLU A 7 -6.26 5.35 -11.01
C GLU A 7 -7.60 5.57 -11.72
N LEU A 8 -7.59 6.24 -12.88
CA LEU A 8 -8.81 6.49 -13.64
C LEU A 8 -9.50 5.18 -14.03
N VAL A 9 -8.75 4.25 -14.62
CA VAL A 9 -9.29 2.99 -15.16
C VAL A 9 -9.74 2.04 -14.06
N GLU A 10 -8.90 1.83 -13.02
CA GLU A 10 -9.27 0.96 -11.89
C GLU A 10 -10.47 1.52 -11.14
N PHE A 11 -10.58 2.85 -10.99
CA PHE A 11 -11.70 3.47 -10.32
C PHE A 11 -13.02 3.35 -11.08
N VAL A 12 -12.98 3.58 -12.40
CA VAL A 12 -14.19 3.61 -13.25
C VAL A 12 -14.65 2.20 -13.66
N LEU A 13 -13.69 1.32 -14.00
CA LEU A 13 -14.01 0.01 -14.60
C LEU A 13 -13.95 -1.15 -13.61
N ARG A 14 -13.62 -0.90 -12.34
CA ARG A 14 -13.61 -1.96 -11.34
C ARG A 14 -14.98 -2.59 -11.16
N ASP A 15 -15.01 -3.92 -11.12
CA ASP A 15 -16.22 -4.70 -10.95
C ASP A 15 -15.89 -6.06 -10.31
N GLY A 16 -16.89 -6.72 -9.72
CA GLY A 16 -16.76 -8.06 -9.16
C GLY A 16 -16.33 -8.11 -7.68
N ASP A 17 -15.54 -9.10 -7.34
CA ASP A 17 -15.30 -9.57 -5.99
C ASP A 17 -13.92 -9.20 -5.46
N ILE A 18 -13.77 -9.07 -4.13
CA ILE A 18 -12.46 -9.22 -3.49
C ILE A 18 -12.15 -10.71 -3.43
N ASP A 19 -11.01 -11.10 -4.01
CA ASP A 19 -10.52 -12.48 -3.93
C ASP A 19 -9.01 -12.49 -3.65
N ASN A 20 -8.66 -12.83 -2.41
CA ASN A 20 -7.27 -12.88 -1.96
C ASN A 20 -6.63 -14.28 -2.12
N ARG A 21 -7.33 -15.29 -2.64
CA ARG A 21 -6.78 -16.62 -2.85
C ARG A 21 -5.55 -16.63 -3.78
N ASN A 22 -5.47 -15.63 -4.63
CA ASN A 22 -4.39 -15.44 -5.57
C ASN A 22 -3.49 -14.24 -5.24
N ALA A 23 -3.67 -13.60 -4.09
CA ALA A 23 -2.87 -12.44 -3.67
C ALA A 23 -1.57 -12.91 -2.98
N ASP A 24 -0.42 -12.66 -3.63
CA ASP A 24 0.91 -12.98 -3.12
C ASP A 24 1.81 -11.74 -3.17
N PRO A 25 2.38 -11.30 -2.05
CA PRO A 25 3.25 -10.10 -1.99
C PRO A 25 4.54 -10.19 -2.81
N GLU A 26 5.11 -11.38 -3.01
CA GLU A 26 6.34 -11.59 -3.81
C GLU A 26 6.11 -11.36 -5.31
N ARG A 27 4.86 -11.38 -5.73
CA ARG A 27 4.44 -11.24 -7.14
C ARG A 27 4.91 -9.95 -7.81
N MET A 28 5.09 -8.86 -7.07
CA MET A 28 5.46 -7.57 -7.68
C MET A 28 6.91 -7.53 -8.17
N ALA A 29 7.86 -8.08 -7.40
CA ALA A 29 9.26 -8.13 -7.81
C ALA A 29 9.50 -9.09 -8.97
N GLU A 30 8.84 -10.25 -8.94
CA GLU A 30 8.86 -11.24 -10.01
C GLU A 30 8.18 -10.71 -11.27
N GLY A 31 7.01 -10.05 -11.13
CA GLY A 31 6.33 -9.38 -12.24
C GLY A 31 7.25 -8.42 -12.98
N SER A 32 7.98 -7.58 -12.27
CA SER A 32 8.93 -6.63 -12.87
C SER A 32 10.11 -7.31 -13.58
N ARG A 33 10.55 -8.50 -13.15
CA ARG A 33 11.57 -9.30 -13.85
C ARG A 33 11.02 -9.89 -15.13
N ILE A 34 9.78 -10.40 -15.08
CA ILE A 34 9.09 -10.97 -16.23
C ILE A 34 8.84 -9.89 -17.30
N HIS A 35 8.34 -8.70 -16.92
CA HIS A 35 8.15 -7.57 -17.82
C HIS A 35 9.47 -7.26 -18.57
N ARG A 36 10.56 -7.04 -17.84
CA ARG A 36 11.87 -6.74 -18.43
C ARG A 36 12.39 -7.85 -19.35
N ARG A 37 12.09 -9.13 -19.06
CA ARG A 37 12.45 -10.24 -19.94
C ARG A 37 11.66 -10.14 -21.24
N ILE A 38 10.33 -10.04 -21.17
CA ILE A 38 9.45 -9.95 -22.33
C ILE A 38 9.82 -8.75 -23.21
N GLN A 39 10.04 -7.59 -22.61
CA GLN A 39 10.45 -6.37 -23.30
C GLN A 39 11.76 -6.53 -24.07
N ARG A 40 12.77 -7.19 -23.48
CA ARG A 40 14.06 -7.48 -24.15
C ARG A 40 13.94 -8.45 -25.33
N GLU A 41 13.00 -9.38 -25.27
CA GLU A 41 12.77 -10.37 -26.32
C GLU A 41 12.09 -9.79 -27.56
N GLN A 42 11.53 -8.55 -27.50
CA GLN A 42 10.82 -7.90 -28.62
C GLN A 42 11.76 -7.25 -29.67
N GLY A 43 13.02 -7.05 -29.35
CA GLY A 43 14.01 -6.44 -30.26
C GLY A 43 14.00 -4.90 -30.30
N ASP A 44 14.81 -4.33 -31.21
CA ASP A 44 15.17 -2.90 -31.24
C ASP A 44 14.00 -1.95 -31.62
N CYS A 45 12.94 -2.46 -32.24
CA CYS A 45 11.77 -1.67 -32.61
C CYS A 45 10.74 -1.51 -31.49
N TYR A 46 11.00 -2.07 -30.31
CA TYR A 46 10.14 -2.03 -29.14
C TYR A 46 10.67 -1.04 -28.11
N GLU A 47 9.93 0.05 -27.91
CA GLU A 47 10.21 1.05 -26.88
C GLU A 47 9.57 0.58 -25.57
N ALA A 48 10.37 0.22 -24.55
CA ALA A 48 9.88 -0.25 -23.26
C ALA A 48 9.66 0.92 -22.27
N GLU A 49 8.70 0.77 -21.36
CA GLU A 49 8.45 1.69 -20.23
C GLU A 49 8.25 3.15 -20.67
N VAL A 50 7.41 3.36 -21.68
CA VAL A 50 7.20 4.69 -22.30
C VAL A 50 6.29 5.55 -21.42
N SER A 51 6.83 6.65 -20.90
CA SER A 51 6.06 7.64 -20.16
C SER A 51 5.17 8.48 -21.08
N LEU A 52 3.90 8.53 -20.77
CA LEU A 52 2.88 9.25 -21.53
C LEU A 52 2.15 10.23 -20.62
N SER A 53 1.84 11.41 -21.13
CA SER A 53 1.02 12.42 -20.47
C SER A 53 0.13 13.10 -21.49
N LEU A 54 -1.12 13.34 -21.12
CA LEU A 54 -2.11 13.99 -21.96
C LEU A 54 -2.96 14.95 -21.12
N THR A 55 -3.01 16.21 -21.55
CA THR A 55 -3.94 17.20 -20.98
C THR A 55 -5.11 17.40 -21.93
N VAL A 56 -6.31 17.26 -21.40
CA VAL A 56 -7.57 17.47 -22.13
C VAL A 56 -8.54 18.29 -21.30
N ASP A 57 -9.28 19.18 -21.96
CA ASP A 57 -10.43 19.85 -21.38
C ASP A 57 -11.68 19.05 -21.74
N TYR A 58 -12.40 18.61 -20.73
CA TYR A 58 -13.64 17.87 -20.89
C TYR A 58 -14.74 18.48 -20.02
N GLU A 59 -15.76 19.03 -20.67
CA GLU A 59 -16.91 19.69 -20.02
C GLU A 59 -16.55 20.71 -18.93
N GLY A 60 -15.50 21.50 -19.16
CA GLY A 60 -15.06 22.58 -18.28
C GLY A 60 -14.03 22.18 -17.22
N ILE A 61 -13.68 20.91 -17.13
CA ILE A 61 -12.62 20.43 -16.24
C ILE A 61 -11.38 20.08 -17.06
N THR A 62 -10.23 20.61 -16.65
CA THR A 62 -8.93 20.25 -17.24
C THR A 62 -8.37 19.01 -16.55
N TYR A 63 -8.29 17.90 -17.28
CA TYR A 63 -7.68 16.65 -16.82
C TYR A 63 -6.26 16.52 -17.38
N THR A 64 -5.29 16.25 -16.53
CA THR A 64 -3.96 15.78 -16.92
C THR A 64 -3.85 14.31 -16.54
N VAL A 65 -3.90 13.43 -17.54
CA VAL A 65 -3.84 11.98 -17.35
C VAL A 65 -2.45 11.50 -17.74
N GLU A 66 -1.80 10.79 -16.83
CA GLU A 66 -0.40 10.37 -16.97
C GLU A 66 -0.27 8.87 -16.73
N GLY A 67 0.74 8.25 -17.35
CA GLY A 67 1.05 6.87 -17.10
C GLY A 67 2.27 6.39 -17.85
N ARG A 68 2.53 5.11 -17.74
CA ARG A 68 3.68 4.48 -18.38
C ARG A 68 3.22 3.19 -19.05
N ALA A 69 3.23 3.19 -20.38
CA ALA A 69 2.94 2.00 -21.17
C ALA A 69 4.10 1.00 -21.05
N ASP A 70 3.80 -0.28 -20.88
CA ASP A 70 4.81 -1.34 -20.80
C ASP A 70 5.64 -1.42 -22.08
N GLY A 71 5.02 -1.17 -23.25
CA GLY A 71 5.76 -1.11 -24.48
C GLY A 71 5.01 -0.58 -25.70
N ILE A 72 5.79 -0.04 -26.64
CA ILE A 72 5.30 0.43 -27.95
C ILE A 72 6.19 -0.17 -29.03
N LEU A 73 5.62 -1.02 -29.89
CA LEU A 73 6.28 -1.57 -31.05
C LEU A 73 5.96 -0.72 -32.27
N THR A 74 7.00 -0.21 -32.95
CA THR A 74 6.84 0.58 -34.17
C THR A 74 7.50 -0.17 -35.35
N THR A 75 6.71 -0.56 -36.34
CA THR A 75 7.18 -1.28 -37.54
C THR A 75 6.76 -0.53 -38.81
N GLY A 76 7.24 -0.99 -39.97
CA GLY A 76 6.78 -0.46 -41.26
C GLY A 76 5.29 -0.73 -41.55
N GLU A 77 4.65 -1.63 -40.82
CA GLU A 77 3.24 -2.01 -40.94
C GLU A 77 2.31 -1.20 -40.02
N GLY A 78 2.87 -0.60 -38.95
CA GLY A 78 2.07 0.19 -38.02
C GLY A 78 2.68 0.30 -36.62
N VAL A 79 1.86 0.78 -35.70
CA VAL A 79 2.19 0.93 -34.29
C VAL A 79 1.31 -0.02 -33.47
N LEU A 80 1.92 -0.72 -32.53
CA LEU A 80 1.24 -1.58 -31.55
C LEU A 80 1.60 -1.10 -30.13
N VAL A 81 0.60 -0.95 -29.28
CA VAL A 81 0.77 -0.63 -27.85
C VAL A 81 0.50 -1.89 -27.03
N ASP A 82 1.45 -2.26 -26.20
CA ASP A 82 1.44 -3.50 -25.41
C ASP A 82 1.34 -3.22 -23.91
N GLU A 83 0.50 -3.99 -23.24
CA GLU A 83 0.37 -4.01 -21.77
C GLU A 83 0.62 -5.44 -21.29
N ILE A 84 1.59 -5.61 -20.42
CA ILE A 84 2.05 -6.92 -19.95
C ILE A 84 1.44 -7.21 -18.58
N LYS A 85 0.81 -8.37 -18.43
CA LYS A 85 0.23 -8.85 -17.18
C LYS A 85 0.79 -10.20 -16.80
N THR A 86 1.18 -10.36 -15.55
CA THR A 86 1.60 -11.65 -15.01
C THR A 86 0.44 -12.33 -14.29
N THR A 87 0.32 -13.64 -14.46
CA THR A 87 -0.74 -14.44 -13.88
C THR A 87 -0.22 -15.74 -13.26
N ALA A 88 -0.93 -16.26 -12.24
CA ALA A 88 -0.76 -17.62 -11.73
C ALA A 88 -1.73 -18.60 -12.37
N LEU A 89 -2.78 -18.09 -13.05
CA LEU A 89 -3.78 -18.94 -13.70
C LEU A 89 -3.18 -19.63 -14.94
N PRO A 90 -3.64 -20.84 -15.27
CA PRO A 90 -3.38 -21.43 -16.56
C PRO A 90 -3.82 -20.49 -17.69
N LEU A 91 -3.01 -20.37 -18.75
CA LEU A 91 -3.30 -19.43 -19.83
C LEU A 91 -4.58 -19.79 -20.59
N GLU A 92 -4.99 -21.03 -20.55
CA GLU A 92 -6.24 -21.54 -21.16
C GLU A 92 -7.49 -20.95 -20.47
N GLU A 93 -7.39 -20.64 -19.17
CA GLU A 93 -8.47 -20.05 -18.37
C GLU A 93 -8.59 -18.53 -18.57
N ILE A 94 -7.65 -17.89 -19.27
CA ILE A 94 -7.68 -16.46 -19.53
C ILE A 94 -8.43 -16.24 -20.86
N ASP A 95 -9.62 -15.66 -20.75
CA ASP A 95 -10.45 -15.33 -21.90
C ASP A 95 -9.98 -14.06 -22.66
N GLY A 96 -9.16 -13.23 -22.03
CA GLY A 96 -8.69 -11.97 -22.59
C GLY A 96 -9.75 -10.84 -22.55
N GLU A 97 -10.77 -10.96 -21.72
CA GLU A 97 -11.87 -9.97 -21.63
C GLU A 97 -11.81 -9.08 -20.37
N ASN A 98 -10.68 -9.05 -19.66
CA ASN A 98 -10.53 -8.22 -18.46
C ASN A 98 -10.63 -6.71 -18.80
N ARG A 99 -11.73 -6.09 -18.36
CA ARG A 99 -12.07 -4.69 -18.69
C ARG A 99 -11.02 -3.69 -18.18
N VAL A 100 -10.45 -3.93 -17.00
CA VAL A 100 -9.45 -3.03 -16.41
C VAL A 100 -8.13 -3.11 -17.19
N HIS A 101 -7.70 -4.30 -17.59
CA HIS A 101 -6.48 -4.46 -18.37
C HIS A 101 -6.61 -3.84 -19.76
N TRP A 102 -7.74 -4.09 -20.45
CA TRP A 102 -8.04 -3.42 -21.71
C TRP A 102 -8.15 -1.90 -21.53
N GLY A 103 -8.80 -1.44 -20.46
CA GLY A 103 -8.92 -0.02 -20.17
C GLY A 103 -7.57 0.70 -20.06
N GLN A 104 -6.60 0.09 -19.40
CA GLN A 104 -5.26 0.65 -19.26
C GLN A 104 -4.57 0.80 -20.62
N VAL A 105 -4.51 -0.28 -21.40
CA VAL A 105 -3.83 -0.24 -22.69
C VAL A 105 -4.56 0.64 -23.73
N LEU A 106 -5.90 0.72 -23.69
CA LEU A 106 -6.67 1.60 -24.56
C LEU A 106 -6.41 3.08 -24.27
N CYS A 107 -6.24 3.45 -22.99
CA CYS A 107 -5.83 4.81 -22.61
C CYS A 107 -4.43 5.14 -23.16
N TYR A 108 -3.46 4.23 -23.01
CA TYR A 108 -2.13 4.43 -23.58
C TYR A 108 -2.17 4.49 -25.11
N ALA A 109 -2.96 3.63 -25.74
CA ALA A 109 -3.16 3.62 -27.19
C ALA A 109 -3.73 4.95 -27.69
N TYR A 110 -4.74 5.51 -27.01
CA TYR A 110 -5.28 6.83 -27.31
C TYR A 110 -4.21 7.94 -27.22
N MET A 111 -3.44 7.95 -26.13
CA MET A 111 -2.36 8.92 -25.94
C MET A 111 -1.33 8.86 -27.06
N VAL A 112 -0.88 7.65 -27.43
CA VAL A 112 0.08 7.41 -28.52
C VAL A 112 -0.51 7.83 -29.87
N ALA A 113 -1.75 7.41 -30.17
CA ALA A 113 -2.42 7.75 -31.44
C ALA A 113 -2.57 9.26 -31.60
N ARG A 114 -2.95 9.96 -30.53
CA ARG A 114 -3.09 11.42 -30.52
C ARG A 114 -1.76 12.15 -30.68
N GLN A 115 -0.72 11.74 -29.95
CA GLN A 115 0.61 12.35 -30.01
C GLN A 115 1.30 12.14 -31.35
N ARG A 116 1.14 10.94 -31.96
CA ARG A 116 1.76 10.58 -33.23
C ARG A 116 0.84 10.80 -34.45
N SER A 117 -0.37 11.35 -34.25
CA SER A 117 -1.39 11.60 -35.29
C SER A 117 -1.73 10.35 -36.12
N LEU A 118 -1.90 9.22 -35.44
CA LEU A 118 -2.19 7.93 -36.07
C LEU A 118 -3.70 7.73 -36.25
N PRO A 119 -4.18 7.42 -37.46
CA PRO A 119 -5.60 7.15 -37.69
C PRO A 119 -6.06 5.79 -37.16
N ARG A 120 -5.13 4.87 -36.96
CA ARG A 120 -5.35 3.54 -36.37
C ARG A 120 -4.06 2.99 -35.79
N LEU A 121 -4.20 2.07 -34.84
CA LEU A 121 -3.08 1.27 -34.32
C LEU A 121 -3.59 -0.08 -33.80
N GLU A 122 -2.68 -0.95 -33.44
CA GLU A 122 -2.98 -2.21 -32.77
C GLU A 122 -2.76 -2.09 -31.26
N VAL A 123 -3.58 -2.79 -30.49
CA VAL A 123 -3.53 -2.84 -29.04
C VAL A 123 -3.36 -4.28 -28.62
N GLN A 124 -2.40 -4.55 -27.74
CA GLN A 124 -2.07 -5.89 -27.28
C GLN A 124 -2.13 -6.01 -25.77
N LEU A 125 -2.73 -7.10 -25.29
CA LEU A 125 -2.56 -7.59 -23.92
C LEU A 125 -1.68 -8.83 -23.96
N THR A 126 -0.57 -8.78 -23.25
CA THR A 126 0.39 -9.87 -23.11
C THR A 126 0.29 -10.48 -21.71
N TYR A 127 -0.27 -11.68 -21.59
CA TYR A 127 -0.30 -12.45 -20.34
C TYR A 127 0.88 -13.41 -20.28
N CYS A 128 1.61 -13.37 -19.17
CA CYS A 128 2.69 -14.31 -18.89
C CYS A 128 2.38 -15.13 -17.64
N ARG A 129 2.37 -16.46 -17.77
CA ARG A 129 2.26 -17.35 -16.63
C ARG A 129 3.58 -17.36 -15.87
N ARG A 130 3.54 -17.03 -14.59
CA ARG A 130 4.75 -16.88 -13.75
C ARG A 130 5.54 -18.17 -13.62
N GLU A 131 4.87 -19.27 -13.32
CA GLU A 131 5.48 -20.57 -13.05
C GLU A 131 6.21 -21.16 -14.28
N THR A 132 5.64 -21.00 -15.48
CA THR A 132 6.14 -21.61 -16.70
C THR A 132 6.84 -20.63 -17.63
N GLY A 133 6.58 -19.32 -17.48
CA GLY A 133 7.05 -18.29 -18.39
C GLY A 133 6.35 -18.30 -19.76
N GLU A 134 5.34 -19.14 -19.94
CA GLU A 134 4.51 -19.16 -21.15
C GLU A 134 3.77 -17.86 -21.36
N ILE A 135 3.57 -17.48 -22.63
CA ILE A 135 2.97 -16.20 -23.00
C ILE A 135 1.76 -16.44 -23.90
N ARG A 136 0.67 -15.72 -23.62
CA ARG A 136 -0.51 -15.62 -24.47
C ARG A 136 -0.78 -14.16 -24.79
N ARG A 137 -1.02 -13.85 -26.06
CA ARG A 137 -1.28 -12.49 -26.54
C ARG A 137 -2.67 -12.36 -27.13
N PHE A 138 -3.31 -11.24 -26.84
CA PHE A 138 -4.58 -10.84 -27.43
C PHE A 138 -4.36 -9.51 -28.13
N VAL A 139 -4.52 -9.49 -29.46
CA VAL A 139 -4.30 -8.30 -30.29
C VAL A 139 -5.61 -7.87 -30.92
N ARG A 140 -5.90 -6.57 -30.88
CA ARG A 140 -7.08 -5.98 -31.50
C ARG A 140 -6.70 -4.67 -32.19
N PRO A 141 -7.16 -4.45 -33.44
CA PRO A 141 -7.00 -3.16 -34.10
C PRO A 141 -8.05 -2.16 -33.61
N TYR A 142 -7.64 -0.89 -33.49
CA TYR A 142 -8.52 0.21 -33.13
C TYR A 142 -8.29 1.41 -34.05
N ALA A 143 -9.39 2.04 -34.50
CA ALA A 143 -9.35 3.34 -35.11
C ALA A 143 -9.23 4.44 -34.04
N PHE A 144 -8.67 5.59 -34.41
CA PHE A 144 -8.52 6.72 -33.49
C PHE A 144 -9.84 7.12 -32.82
N GLU A 145 -10.93 7.19 -33.57
CA GLU A 145 -12.24 7.57 -33.06
C GLU A 145 -12.78 6.59 -32.01
N GLN A 146 -12.45 5.30 -32.12
CA GLN A 146 -12.85 4.30 -31.13
C GLN A 146 -12.10 4.50 -29.80
N LEU A 147 -10.79 4.79 -29.90
CA LEU A 147 -9.95 5.08 -28.73
C LEU A 147 -10.37 6.40 -28.06
N GLU A 148 -10.67 7.42 -28.85
CA GLU A 148 -11.14 8.70 -28.35
C GLU A 148 -12.50 8.57 -27.63
N THR A 149 -13.46 7.88 -28.25
CA THR A 149 -14.76 7.60 -27.62
C THR A 149 -14.60 6.87 -26.31
N PHE A 150 -13.77 5.82 -26.25
CA PHE A 150 -13.51 5.08 -25.03
C PHE A 150 -12.92 5.97 -23.92
N PHE A 151 -11.94 6.80 -24.27
CA PHE A 151 -11.31 7.70 -23.31
C PHE A 151 -12.28 8.77 -22.80
N GLN A 152 -13.11 9.33 -23.68
CA GLN A 152 -14.15 10.29 -23.32
C GLN A 152 -15.22 9.65 -22.43
N ASP A 153 -15.61 8.41 -22.68
CA ASP A 153 -16.56 7.66 -21.84
C ASP A 153 -16.02 7.45 -20.43
N LEU A 154 -14.70 7.19 -20.28
CA LEU A 154 -14.07 7.11 -18.96
C LEU A 154 -14.12 8.46 -18.22
N LEU A 155 -13.81 9.56 -18.91
CA LEU A 155 -13.90 10.91 -18.33
C LEU A 155 -15.33 11.27 -17.96
N PHE A 156 -16.31 10.91 -18.78
CA PHE A 156 -17.73 11.12 -18.51
C PHE A 156 -18.17 10.40 -17.22
N GLN A 157 -17.78 9.13 -17.06
CA GLN A 157 -18.09 8.36 -15.85
C GLN A 157 -17.36 8.90 -14.61
N TYR A 158 -16.16 9.45 -14.78
CA TYR A 158 -15.37 10.02 -13.67
C TYR A 158 -15.79 11.46 -13.32
N ARG A 159 -16.47 12.17 -14.21
CA ARG A 159 -16.81 13.61 -14.10
C ARG A 159 -17.45 13.98 -12.76
N MET A 160 -18.47 13.25 -12.34
CA MET A 160 -19.16 13.50 -11.07
C MET A 160 -18.19 13.54 -9.88
N TRP A 161 -17.18 12.70 -9.90
CA TRP A 161 -16.15 12.64 -8.86
C TRP A 161 -15.19 13.82 -8.93
N ALA A 162 -14.83 14.24 -10.14
CA ALA A 162 -13.99 15.40 -10.36
C ALA A 162 -14.69 16.69 -9.90
N GLU A 163 -15.96 16.89 -10.28
CA GLU A 163 -16.79 18.01 -9.84
C GLU A 163 -16.93 18.05 -8.31
N MET A 164 -17.21 16.90 -7.70
CA MET A 164 -17.30 16.79 -6.24
C MET A 164 -15.98 17.15 -5.55
N GLN A 165 -14.83 16.80 -6.13
CA GLN A 165 -13.53 17.12 -5.55
C GLN A 165 -13.20 18.61 -5.71
N GLU A 166 -13.46 19.21 -6.87
CA GLU A 166 -13.25 20.66 -7.09
C GLU A 166 -14.14 21.51 -6.17
N GLU A 167 -15.41 21.14 -6.05
CA GLU A 167 -16.32 21.81 -5.10
C GLU A 167 -15.84 21.66 -3.66
N TRP A 168 -15.42 20.44 -3.29
CA TRP A 168 -14.87 20.19 -1.96
C TRP A 168 -13.63 21.01 -1.67
N ASP A 169 -12.69 21.08 -2.58
CA ASP A 169 -11.45 21.86 -2.41
C ASP A 169 -11.76 23.34 -2.17
N GLY A 170 -12.73 23.90 -2.88
CA GLY A 170 -13.20 25.28 -2.67
C GLY A 170 -13.83 25.49 -1.30
N ILE A 171 -14.70 24.57 -0.86
CA ILE A 171 -15.35 24.61 0.46
C ILE A 171 -14.30 24.48 1.57
N ARG A 172 -13.41 23.51 1.44
CA ARG A 172 -12.32 23.26 2.39
C ARG A 172 -11.43 24.48 2.56
N ASP A 173 -10.90 25.01 1.47
CA ASP A 173 -9.94 26.11 1.50
C ASP A 173 -10.56 27.41 2.02
N ALA A 174 -11.84 27.67 1.69
CA ALA A 174 -12.58 28.79 2.26
C ALA A 174 -12.74 28.63 3.80
N SER A 175 -13.11 27.43 4.25
CA SER A 175 -13.27 27.15 5.67
C SER A 175 -11.95 27.24 6.46
N ILE A 176 -10.85 26.84 5.85
CA ILE A 176 -9.50 26.93 6.45
C ILE A 176 -9.05 28.40 6.55
N ARG A 177 -9.31 29.19 5.52
CA ARG A 177 -8.91 30.61 5.50
C ARG A 177 -9.43 31.35 6.72
N ASP A 178 -10.71 31.18 7.04
CA ASP A 178 -11.40 31.89 8.12
C ASP A 178 -11.29 31.17 9.48
N LEU A 179 -10.66 29.99 9.54
CA LEU A 179 -10.55 29.19 10.74
C LEU A 179 -9.74 29.90 11.85
N PRO A 180 -10.36 30.28 12.99
CA PRO A 180 -9.62 30.79 14.13
C PRO A 180 -8.89 29.65 14.87
N PHE A 181 -7.95 30.03 15.74
CA PHE A 181 -7.38 29.05 16.66
C PHE A 181 -8.49 28.54 17.61
N PRO A 182 -8.68 27.20 17.79
CA PRO A 182 -9.87 26.64 18.41
C PRO A 182 -9.93 26.76 19.95
N PHE A 183 -9.10 27.63 20.52
CA PHE A 183 -9.09 27.97 21.95
C PHE A 183 -8.98 29.47 22.14
N SER A 184 -9.45 29.98 23.29
CA SER A 184 -9.44 31.42 23.61
C SER A 184 -8.04 32.04 23.66
N SER A 185 -7.01 31.23 23.95
CA SER A 185 -5.61 31.70 23.99
C SER A 185 -4.63 30.55 23.80
N TYR A 186 -3.44 30.86 23.36
CA TYR A 186 -2.34 29.92 23.31
C TYR A 186 -1.75 29.68 24.70
N ARG A 187 -1.43 28.44 25.03
CA ARG A 187 -0.60 28.10 26.20
C ARG A 187 0.85 28.50 25.96
N PRO A 188 1.67 28.69 27.02
CA PRO A 188 3.09 28.96 26.88
C PRO A 188 3.79 27.94 25.96
N GLY A 189 4.59 28.42 24.99
CA GLY A 189 5.26 27.60 23.99
C GLY A 189 4.40 27.09 22.82
N GLN A 190 3.08 27.09 22.96
CA GLN A 190 2.18 26.54 21.94
C GLN A 190 2.22 27.31 20.63
N ARG A 191 2.24 28.65 20.69
CA ARG A 191 2.35 29.52 19.50
C ARG A 191 3.69 29.34 18.78
N GLN A 192 4.77 29.14 19.54
CA GLN A 192 6.11 28.92 18.96
C GLN A 192 6.13 27.59 18.19
N LEU A 193 5.58 26.52 18.78
CA LEU A 193 5.45 25.22 18.12
C LEU A 193 4.62 25.33 16.85
N ALA A 194 3.43 25.94 16.92
CA ALA A 194 2.56 26.12 15.77
C ALA A 194 3.24 26.89 14.62
N ALA A 195 3.97 27.98 14.95
CA ALA A 195 4.72 28.73 13.96
C ALA A 195 5.89 27.94 13.35
N ALA A 196 6.56 27.08 14.14
CA ALA A 196 7.61 26.20 13.64
C ALA A 196 7.04 25.15 12.67
N VAL A 197 5.94 24.51 13.04
CA VAL A 197 5.25 23.51 12.18
C VAL A 197 4.81 24.14 10.86
N TYR A 198 4.12 25.29 10.91
CA TYR A 198 3.69 25.99 9.70
C TYR A 198 4.86 26.29 8.75
N ARG A 199 5.95 26.87 9.28
CA ARG A 199 7.15 27.15 8.48
C ARG A 199 7.77 25.89 7.91
N THR A 200 7.82 24.80 8.68
CA THR A 200 8.36 23.52 8.22
C THR A 200 7.55 22.97 7.03
N VAL A 201 6.23 23.06 7.07
CA VAL A 201 5.37 22.61 5.95
C VAL A 201 5.57 23.52 4.73
N ARG A 202 5.55 24.85 4.92
CA ARG A 202 5.75 25.83 3.86
C ARG A 202 7.11 25.68 3.17
N ASP A 203 8.16 25.48 3.96
CA ASP A 203 9.55 25.44 3.49
C ASP A 203 10.02 24.00 3.12
N GLU A 204 9.08 23.04 3.03
CA GLU A 204 9.33 21.63 2.67
C GLU A 204 10.39 20.94 3.55
N GLY A 205 10.41 21.30 4.83
CA GLY A 205 11.45 20.90 5.76
C GLY A 205 11.13 19.68 6.63
N ARG A 206 12.05 19.42 7.55
CA ARG A 206 11.87 18.42 8.62
C ARG A 206 12.08 19.08 9.97
N LEU A 207 11.19 18.83 10.93
CA LEU A 207 11.23 19.39 12.28
C LEU A 207 11.21 18.27 13.31
N LEU A 208 12.19 18.26 14.22
CA LEU A 208 12.14 17.50 15.45
C LEU A 208 11.80 18.42 16.60
N CYS A 209 10.72 18.12 17.33
CA CYS A 209 10.23 18.99 18.39
C CYS A 209 9.98 18.21 19.68
N GLN A 210 10.72 18.57 20.72
CA GLN A 210 10.41 18.14 22.08
C GLN A 210 9.43 19.13 22.71
N ALA A 211 8.22 18.65 23.01
CA ALA A 211 7.16 19.47 23.59
C ALA A 211 6.56 18.74 24.81
N PRO A 212 6.55 19.35 25.99
CA PRO A 212 6.11 18.68 27.22
C PRO A 212 4.64 18.26 27.15
N THR A 213 4.26 17.30 28.02
CA THR A 213 2.87 16.90 28.18
C THR A 213 2.01 18.10 28.61
N GLY A 214 0.77 18.16 28.16
CA GLY A 214 -0.16 19.24 28.54
C GLY A 214 -0.08 20.53 27.72
N ILE A 215 0.97 20.73 26.90
CA ILE A 215 1.06 21.89 26.03
C ILE A 215 -0.01 21.90 24.91
N GLY A 216 -0.63 20.75 24.63
CA GLY A 216 -1.57 20.61 23.51
C GLY A 216 -0.86 20.34 22.19
N LYS A 217 0.07 19.38 22.17
CA LYS A 217 0.86 18.99 20.98
C LYS A 217 -0.02 18.77 19.75
N THR A 218 -1.07 17.98 19.85
CA THR A 218 -1.95 17.60 18.74
C THR A 218 -2.50 18.81 18.00
N ILE A 219 -3.11 19.78 18.73
CA ILE A 219 -3.66 20.97 18.09
C ILE A 219 -2.56 21.92 17.60
N SER A 220 -1.42 21.96 18.30
CA SER A 220 -0.29 22.84 17.91
C SER A 220 0.47 22.35 16.68
N THR A 221 0.26 21.10 16.29
CA THR A 221 0.82 20.50 15.07
C THR A 221 -0.24 20.42 13.96
N LEU A 222 -1.45 19.99 14.28
CA LEU A 222 -2.51 19.80 13.30
C LEU A 222 -3.05 21.14 12.77
N TYR A 223 -3.38 22.09 13.64
CA TYR A 223 -3.93 23.40 13.22
C TYR A 223 -3.03 24.14 12.20
N PRO A 224 -1.72 24.35 12.46
CA PRO A 224 -0.86 25.02 11.50
C PRO A 224 -0.63 24.20 10.21
N ALA A 225 -0.64 22.86 10.28
CA ALA A 225 -0.57 22.02 9.10
C ALA A 225 -1.84 22.15 8.24
N VAL A 226 -3.02 22.22 8.86
CA VAL A 226 -4.29 22.50 8.17
C VAL A 226 -4.26 23.89 7.54
N LYS A 227 -3.74 24.92 8.21
CA LYS A 227 -3.56 26.26 7.60
C LYS A 227 -2.67 26.19 6.36
N ALA A 228 -1.55 25.47 6.45
CA ALA A 228 -0.63 25.28 5.33
C ALA A 228 -1.27 24.51 4.15
N LEU A 229 -2.17 23.57 4.44
CA LEU A 229 -2.96 22.85 3.43
C LEU A 229 -3.89 23.80 2.67
N GLY A 230 -4.65 24.63 3.37
CA GLY A 230 -5.55 25.61 2.72
C GLY A 230 -4.82 26.72 1.94
N GLU A 231 -3.50 26.88 2.12
CA GLU A 231 -2.64 27.76 1.35
C GLU A 231 -1.89 27.04 0.21
N GLY A 232 -2.14 25.72 0.02
CA GLY A 232 -1.57 24.93 -1.06
C GLY A 232 -0.13 24.45 -0.85
N TYR A 233 0.43 24.59 0.36
CA TYR A 233 1.79 24.10 0.65
C TYR A 233 1.86 22.58 0.81
N THR A 234 0.72 21.92 1.00
CA THR A 234 0.59 20.45 1.08
C THR A 234 -0.77 20.03 0.55
N GLU A 235 -0.85 18.84 -0.05
CA GLU A 235 -2.10 18.29 -0.60
C GLU A 235 -2.84 17.41 0.41
N LYS A 236 -2.09 16.66 1.24
CA LYS A 236 -2.64 15.76 2.25
C LYS A 236 -1.79 15.73 3.50
N LEU A 237 -2.46 15.54 4.63
CA LEU A 237 -1.85 15.37 5.93
C LEU A 237 -1.93 13.90 6.36
N PHE A 238 -0.81 13.31 6.76
CA PHE A 238 -0.76 12.00 7.38
C PHE A 238 -0.38 12.17 8.86
N TYR A 239 -1.36 12.01 9.74
CA TYR A 239 -1.13 12.04 11.19
C TYR A 239 -0.88 10.62 11.69
N LEU A 240 0.37 10.33 12.03
CA LEU A 240 0.86 8.99 12.33
C LEU A 240 1.20 8.85 13.80
N THR A 241 0.66 7.80 14.45
CA THR A 241 0.88 7.54 15.88
C THR A 241 0.85 6.05 16.22
N ALA A 242 1.68 5.63 17.17
CA ALA A 242 1.72 4.24 17.64
C ALA A 242 0.54 3.86 18.57
N LYS A 243 -0.22 4.84 19.11
CA LYS A 243 -1.19 4.62 20.18
C LYS A 243 -2.62 4.97 19.77
N THR A 244 -3.57 4.10 20.10
CA THR A 244 -5.00 4.32 19.83
C THR A 244 -5.56 5.56 20.56
N ILE A 245 -5.10 5.84 21.78
CA ILE A 245 -5.53 7.02 22.57
C ILE A 245 -5.15 8.33 21.85
N THR A 246 -4.01 8.36 21.21
CA THR A 246 -3.55 9.57 20.49
C THR A 246 -4.38 9.81 19.22
N ARG A 247 -4.90 8.75 18.59
CA ARG A 247 -5.84 8.87 17.46
C ARG A 247 -7.14 9.55 17.90
N GLN A 248 -7.65 9.20 19.09
CA GLN A 248 -8.83 9.88 19.63
C GLN A 248 -8.54 11.37 19.89
N ALA A 249 -7.40 11.71 20.46
CA ALA A 249 -7.02 13.10 20.68
C ALA A 249 -6.93 13.92 19.35
N THR A 250 -6.55 13.26 18.25
CA THR A 250 -6.55 13.87 16.92
C THR A 250 -7.98 14.12 16.43
N MET A 251 -8.89 13.15 16.62
CA MET A 251 -10.31 13.32 16.28
C MET A 251 -10.94 14.45 17.10
N ASP A 252 -10.69 14.47 18.41
CA ASP A 252 -11.17 15.56 19.29
C ASP A 252 -10.66 16.94 18.84
N ALA A 253 -9.43 17.01 18.32
CA ALA A 253 -8.88 18.24 17.77
C ALA A 253 -9.58 18.64 16.45
N CYS A 254 -9.86 17.67 15.56
CA CYS A 254 -10.64 17.91 14.35
C CYS A 254 -12.06 18.38 14.68
N GLU A 255 -12.75 17.73 15.63
CA GLU A 255 -14.09 18.12 16.06
C GLU A 255 -14.13 19.54 16.62
N LYS A 256 -13.13 19.92 17.43
CA LYS A 256 -13.01 21.30 17.93
C LYS A 256 -12.81 22.32 16.82
N MET A 257 -12.03 22.00 15.82
CA MET A 257 -11.85 22.86 14.64
C MET A 257 -13.12 22.90 13.78
N ALA A 258 -13.81 21.77 13.62
CA ALA A 258 -15.08 21.69 12.91
C ALA A 258 -16.16 22.53 13.60
N ALA A 259 -16.21 22.56 14.95
CA ALA A 259 -17.09 23.44 15.72
C ALA A 259 -16.79 24.94 15.52
N GLN A 260 -15.63 25.29 14.99
CA GLN A 260 -15.25 26.65 14.58
C GLN A 260 -15.42 26.89 13.06
N GLY A 261 -16.07 25.97 12.37
CA GLY A 261 -16.41 26.10 10.95
C GLY A 261 -15.44 25.39 9.98
N LEU A 262 -14.44 24.65 10.45
CA LEU A 262 -13.57 23.86 9.58
C LEU A 262 -14.35 22.78 8.85
N ARG A 263 -14.16 22.70 7.55
CA ARG A 263 -14.55 21.58 6.69
C ARG A 263 -13.26 20.85 6.27
N LEU A 264 -13.05 19.63 6.76
CA LEU A 264 -11.83 18.85 6.51
C LEU A 264 -12.17 17.36 6.51
N ARG A 265 -12.10 16.72 5.37
CA ARG A 265 -12.29 15.27 5.28
C ARG A 265 -11.16 14.56 6.00
N THR A 266 -11.48 13.98 7.15
CA THR A 266 -10.51 13.26 7.99
C THR A 266 -10.95 11.83 8.19
N ILE A 267 -10.06 10.87 7.93
CA ILE A 267 -10.32 9.45 8.16
C ILE A 267 -9.37 8.84 9.18
N VAL A 268 -9.91 7.99 10.07
CA VAL A 268 -9.11 7.20 11.01
C VAL A 268 -9.02 5.77 10.53
N LEU A 269 -7.84 5.38 10.08
CA LEU A 269 -7.59 4.02 9.62
C LEU A 269 -7.60 3.02 10.78
N THR A 270 -8.39 1.98 10.61
CA THR A 270 -8.53 0.86 11.53
C THR A 270 -7.93 -0.39 10.91
N ALA A 271 -7.10 -1.10 11.68
CA ALA A 271 -6.49 -2.36 11.21
C ALA A 271 -7.56 -3.38 10.79
N LYS A 272 -7.25 -4.18 9.77
CA LYS A 272 -8.17 -5.16 9.17
C LYS A 272 -8.79 -6.09 10.22
N ASP A 273 -7.97 -6.57 11.17
CA ASP A 273 -8.44 -7.47 12.23
C ASP A 273 -9.45 -6.83 13.20
N LYS A 274 -9.47 -5.50 13.30
CA LYS A 274 -10.41 -4.78 14.15
C LYS A 274 -11.70 -4.39 13.45
N ILE A 275 -11.66 -4.08 12.15
CA ILE A 275 -12.80 -3.56 11.40
C ILE A 275 -13.54 -4.64 10.61
N CYS A 276 -12.94 -5.80 10.37
CA CYS A 276 -13.53 -6.90 9.61
C CYS A 276 -14.82 -7.41 10.27
N PHE A 277 -15.87 -7.64 9.46
CA PHE A 277 -17.15 -8.19 9.93
C PHE A 277 -17.18 -9.71 9.98
N CYS A 278 -16.32 -10.38 9.19
CA CYS A 278 -16.24 -11.84 9.13
C CYS A 278 -15.39 -12.37 10.28
N ARG A 279 -16.07 -12.84 11.32
CA ARG A 279 -15.45 -13.37 12.55
C ARG A 279 -15.97 -14.77 12.85
N ASP A 280 -15.10 -15.59 13.45
CA ASP A 280 -15.45 -16.88 14.01
C ASP A 280 -16.21 -16.74 15.34
N ALA A 281 -16.57 -17.88 15.95
CA ALA A 281 -17.28 -17.93 17.23
C ALA A 281 -16.47 -17.34 18.40
N ASP A 282 -15.14 -17.33 18.29
CA ASP A 282 -14.21 -16.78 19.30
C ASP A 282 -13.93 -15.29 19.07
N GLY A 283 -14.51 -14.69 18.03
CA GLY A 283 -14.37 -13.27 17.68
C GLY A 283 -13.10 -12.94 16.87
N ASN A 284 -12.33 -13.93 16.44
CA ASN A 284 -11.21 -13.74 15.55
C ASN A 284 -11.68 -13.56 14.11
N ARG A 285 -10.88 -12.94 13.28
CA ARG A 285 -11.16 -12.86 11.84
C ARG A 285 -11.04 -14.24 11.21
N ASN A 286 -12.06 -14.69 10.45
CA ASN A 286 -12.03 -16.00 9.80
C ASN A 286 -10.99 -16.12 8.64
N GLY A 287 -10.26 -15.09 8.32
CA GLY A 287 -9.18 -15.11 7.32
C GLY A 287 -9.62 -15.10 5.85
N GLU A 288 -10.80 -15.58 5.54
CA GLU A 288 -11.30 -15.75 4.18
C GLU A 288 -11.80 -14.44 3.56
N CYS A 289 -10.93 -13.80 2.74
CA CYS A 289 -11.31 -12.63 1.95
C CYS A 289 -11.53 -13.06 0.49
N ASN A 290 -12.58 -13.84 0.26
CA ASN A 290 -13.01 -14.32 -1.05
C ASN A 290 -14.55 -14.33 -1.12
N PRO A 291 -15.15 -14.43 -2.33
CA PRO A 291 -16.61 -14.36 -2.48
C PRO A 291 -17.37 -15.54 -1.87
N ASP A 292 -16.72 -16.67 -1.60
CA ASP A 292 -17.34 -17.86 -1.04
C ASP A 292 -17.41 -17.77 0.50
N GLY A 293 -16.35 -17.26 1.14
CA GLY A 293 -16.24 -17.14 2.60
C GLY A 293 -16.68 -15.80 3.19
N CYS A 294 -16.86 -14.75 2.36
CA CYS A 294 -17.18 -13.41 2.86
C CYS A 294 -18.26 -12.70 2.03
N PRO A 295 -19.47 -12.46 2.59
CA PRO A 295 -20.56 -11.79 1.87
C PRO A 295 -20.27 -10.33 1.53
N TYR A 296 -19.30 -9.71 2.20
CA TYR A 296 -18.83 -8.34 1.93
C TYR A 296 -17.71 -8.29 0.90
N ALA A 297 -17.07 -9.41 0.59
CA ALA A 297 -16.14 -9.56 -0.52
C ALA A 297 -16.87 -9.76 -1.85
N LYS A 298 -17.98 -10.51 -1.82
CA LYS A 298 -18.79 -10.81 -3.00
C LYS A 298 -19.44 -9.54 -3.57
N GLY A 299 -19.14 -9.22 -4.82
CA GLY A 299 -19.61 -8.04 -5.53
C GLY A 299 -19.16 -6.70 -4.89
N HIS A 300 -18.03 -6.70 -4.19
CA HIS A 300 -17.53 -5.50 -3.53
C HIS A 300 -17.28 -4.37 -4.51
N PHE A 301 -16.52 -4.65 -5.59
CA PHE A 301 -16.12 -3.64 -6.55
C PHE A 301 -17.29 -3.09 -7.36
N SER A 302 -18.36 -3.85 -7.53
CA SER A 302 -19.60 -3.38 -8.19
C SER A 302 -20.40 -2.37 -7.33
N ARG A 303 -20.14 -2.28 -6.02
CA ARG A 303 -20.92 -1.44 -5.08
C ARG A 303 -20.09 -0.40 -4.34
N VAL A 304 -18.77 -0.54 -4.34
CA VAL A 304 -17.91 0.31 -3.48
C VAL A 304 -17.91 1.78 -3.89
N ASN A 305 -18.11 2.10 -5.18
CA ASN A 305 -18.20 3.49 -5.62
C ASN A 305 -19.45 4.18 -5.05
N ASP A 306 -20.59 3.52 -5.05
CA ASP A 306 -21.83 4.05 -4.45
C ASP A 306 -21.66 4.21 -2.93
N ALA A 307 -21.05 3.23 -2.26
CA ALA A 307 -20.75 3.30 -0.84
C ALA A 307 -19.80 4.45 -0.50
N LEU A 308 -18.79 4.66 -1.34
CA LEU A 308 -17.81 5.73 -1.16
C LEU A 308 -18.47 7.11 -1.34
N TYR A 309 -19.27 7.27 -2.39
CA TYR A 309 -20.01 8.52 -2.64
C TYR A 309 -20.93 8.88 -1.47
N ASP A 310 -21.68 7.90 -0.98
CA ASP A 310 -22.55 8.06 0.18
C ASP A 310 -21.76 8.40 1.46
N LEU A 311 -20.67 7.67 1.74
CA LEU A 311 -19.79 7.96 2.90
C LEU A 311 -19.28 9.40 2.88
N LEU A 312 -18.80 9.87 1.72
CA LEU A 312 -18.24 11.21 1.54
C LEU A 312 -19.30 12.32 1.70
N GLY A 313 -20.57 12.00 1.41
CA GLY A 313 -21.71 12.93 1.58
C GLY A 313 -22.26 13.02 3.00
N ARG A 314 -21.98 12.05 3.89
CA ARG A 314 -22.61 11.98 5.23
C ARG A 314 -21.97 12.92 6.26
N CYS A 315 -20.65 13.03 6.26
CA CYS A 315 -19.88 13.80 7.24
C CYS A 315 -18.46 14.05 6.75
N ASP A 316 -17.70 14.90 7.46
CA ASP A 316 -16.30 15.18 7.14
C ASP A 316 -15.33 14.38 8.03
N LEU A 317 -15.82 13.74 9.11
CA LEU A 317 -15.00 12.94 10.03
C LEU A 317 -15.41 11.46 9.94
N TYR A 318 -14.58 10.66 9.26
CA TYR A 318 -14.83 9.23 9.01
C TYR A 318 -14.21 8.39 10.12
N SER A 319 -14.97 8.24 11.21
CA SER A 319 -14.65 7.32 12.30
C SER A 319 -14.85 5.86 11.87
N ARG A 320 -14.29 4.92 12.63
CA ARG A 320 -14.57 3.49 12.44
C ARG A 320 -16.09 3.21 12.37
N ALA A 321 -16.89 3.80 13.26
CA ALA A 321 -18.32 3.58 13.31
C ALA A 321 -19.03 4.08 12.04
N ALA A 322 -18.63 5.24 11.51
CA ALA A 322 -19.17 5.78 10.27
C ALA A 322 -18.88 4.87 9.07
N VAL A 323 -17.62 4.40 8.95
CA VAL A 323 -17.21 3.46 7.90
C VAL A 323 -17.95 2.12 8.01
N GLU A 324 -18.06 1.55 9.23
CA GLU A 324 -18.77 0.30 9.45
C GLU A 324 -20.27 0.41 9.13
N ALA A 325 -20.93 1.53 9.49
CA ALA A 325 -22.33 1.75 9.19
C ALA A 325 -22.60 1.79 7.68
N CYS A 326 -21.82 2.60 6.95
CA CYS A 326 -21.91 2.69 5.49
C CYS A 326 -21.59 1.35 4.82
N ALA A 327 -20.55 0.67 5.26
CA ALA A 327 -20.15 -0.63 4.70
C ALA A 327 -21.22 -1.72 4.88
N ARG A 328 -21.97 -1.73 6.01
CA ARG A 328 -23.09 -2.66 6.22
C ARG A 328 -24.25 -2.36 5.28
N GLU A 329 -24.59 -1.09 5.12
CA GLU A 329 -25.70 -0.64 4.29
C GLU A 329 -25.47 -1.03 2.82
N HIS A 330 -24.28 -0.78 2.30
CA HIS A 330 -23.91 -1.09 0.92
C HIS A 330 -23.38 -2.52 0.73
N ARG A 331 -23.25 -3.32 1.79
CA ARG A 331 -22.69 -4.68 1.75
C ARG A 331 -21.30 -4.74 1.10
N VAL A 332 -20.41 -3.85 1.50
CA VAL A 332 -19.02 -3.78 1.05
C VAL A 332 -18.03 -4.05 2.20
N CYS A 333 -16.81 -4.42 1.88
CA CYS A 333 -15.77 -4.62 2.88
C CYS A 333 -15.40 -3.29 3.56
N PRO A 334 -15.57 -3.14 4.89
CA PRO A 334 -15.27 -1.88 5.57
C PRO A 334 -13.78 -1.53 5.53
N PHE A 335 -12.92 -2.54 5.47
CA PHE A 335 -11.47 -2.31 5.38
C PHE A 335 -11.08 -1.71 4.02
N GLU A 336 -11.59 -2.26 2.92
CA GLU A 336 -11.30 -1.71 1.58
C GLU A 336 -11.99 -0.37 1.37
N LEU A 337 -13.23 -0.19 1.85
CA LEU A 337 -13.95 1.09 1.80
C LEU A 337 -13.16 2.22 2.49
N GLN A 338 -12.62 1.98 3.70
CA GLN A 338 -11.81 3.00 4.36
C GLN A 338 -10.53 3.33 3.60
N LEU A 339 -9.91 2.32 2.97
CA LEU A 339 -8.71 2.55 2.15
C LEU A 339 -9.04 3.38 0.90
N ASP A 340 -10.16 3.11 0.25
CA ASP A 340 -10.62 3.90 -0.90
C ASP A 340 -10.96 5.34 -0.50
N ALA A 341 -11.61 5.52 0.64
CA ALA A 341 -11.92 6.85 1.16
C ALA A 341 -10.69 7.72 1.41
N THR A 342 -9.50 7.12 1.67
CA THR A 342 -8.27 7.89 1.86
C THR A 342 -7.89 8.75 0.67
N LEU A 343 -8.25 8.34 -0.55
CA LEU A 343 -7.97 9.09 -1.78
C LEU A 343 -8.69 10.46 -1.78
N TRP A 344 -9.86 10.52 -1.15
CA TRP A 344 -10.76 11.68 -1.10
C TRP A 344 -10.63 12.48 0.21
N CYS A 345 -9.77 12.04 1.13
CA CYS A 345 -9.55 12.71 2.42
C CYS A 345 -8.36 13.65 2.38
N ASP A 346 -8.47 14.74 3.14
CA ASP A 346 -7.43 15.75 3.34
C ASP A 346 -6.46 15.34 4.45
N CYS A 347 -6.97 14.63 5.47
CA CYS A 347 -6.20 14.17 6.62
C CYS A 347 -6.43 12.67 6.88
N ILE A 348 -5.35 11.91 6.92
CA ILE A 348 -5.34 10.47 7.16
C ILE A 348 -4.67 10.21 8.51
N VAL A 349 -5.44 9.69 9.46
CA VAL A 349 -4.97 9.37 10.82
C VAL A 349 -4.74 7.86 10.92
N GLY A 350 -3.52 7.43 11.25
CA GLY A 350 -3.19 6.02 11.26
C GLY A 350 -2.02 5.62 12.14
N ASP A 351 -1.65 4.34 12.06
CA ASP A 351 -0.43 3.81 12.68
C ASP A 351 0.79 4.16 11.84
N TYR A 352 1.98 4.17 12.46
CA TYR A 352 3.26 4.30 11.76
C TYR A 352 3.43 3.30 10.61
N ASN A 353 2.84 2.09 10.76
CA ASN A 353 2.93 1.04 9.76
C ASN A 353 2.44 1.49 8.39
N TYR A 354 1.45 2.38 8.33
CA TYR A 354 0.91 2.87 7.06
C TYR A 354 1.88 3.71 6.22
N LEU A 355 3.00 4.16 6.80
CA LEU A 355 4.09 4.81 6.06
C LEU A 355 5.38 3.98 6.07
N PHE A 356 5.74 3.39 7.21
CA PHE A 356 7.08 2.86 7.45
C PHE A 356 7.21 1.35 7.31
N ASP A 357 6.12 0.57 7.45
CA ASP A 357 6.21 -0.88 7.37
C ASP A 357 6.29 -1.35 5.91
N PRO A 358 7.33 -2.11 5.50
CA PRO A 358 7.53 -2.52 4.12
C PRO A 358 6.44 -3.45 3.56
N GLN A 359 5.58 -4.00 4.40
CA GLN A 359 4.50 -4.92 3.99
C GLN A 359 3.13 -4.25 3.91
N VAL A 360 2.84 -3.31 4.85
CA VAL A 360 1.48 -2.77 5.02
C VAL A 360 1.35 -1.27 4.74
N TYR A 361 2.41 -0.60 4.27
CA TYR A 361 2.34 0.82 3.93
C TYR A 361 1.27 1.10 2.85
N LEU A 362 0.77 2.31 2.81
CA LEU A 362 -0.27 2.74 1.86
C LEU A 362 0.30 2.87 0.44
N ARG A 363 0.36 1.76 -0.27
CA ARG A 363 0.95 1.67 -1.62
C ARG A 363 0.36 2.67 -2.58
N ARG A 364 -0.96 2.92 -2.50
CA ARG A 364 -1.69 3.89 -3.34
C ARG A 364 -1.14 5.33 -3.28
N PHE A 365 -0.39 5.67 -2.22
CA PHE A 365 0.26 6.98 -2.07
C PHE A 365 1.78 6.92 -2.24
N PHE A 366 2.40 5.77 -1.95
CA PHE A 366 3.82 5.70 -1.70
C PHE A 366 4.60 4.80 -2.66
N ASP A 367 3.95 4.05 -3.56
CA ASP A 367 4.65 3.30 -4.62
C ASP A 367 5.17 4.22 -5.72
N ILE A 368 4.38 5.22 -6.08
CA ILE A 368 4.77 6.29 -7.01
C ILE A 368 4.52 7.61 -6.28
N PRO A 369 5.54 8.20 -5.64
CA PRO A 369 5.37 9.46 -4.90
C PRO A 369 5.06 10.59 -5.88
N GLN A 370 3.83 11.08 -5.89
CA GLN A 370 3.40 12.16 -6.79
C GLN A 370 2.80 13.34 -6.04
N GLY A 371 2.46 13.17 -4.74
CA GLY A 371 1.74 14.17 -3.97
C GLY A 371 2.63 14.99 -3.02
N ALA A 372 2.20 16.21 -2.78
CA ALA A 372 2.78 17.09 -1.77
C ALA A 372 2.26 16.70 -0.38
N TYR A 373 2.80 15.65 0.24
CA TYR A 373 2.33 15.13 1.51
C TYR A 373 3.12 15.68 2.70
N THR A 374 2.41 15.93 3.81
CA THR A 374 3.03 16.28 5.10
C THR A 374 2.80 15.16 6.12
N PHE A 375 3.88 14.72 6.76
CA PHE A 375 3.84 13.70 7.80
C PHE A 375 3.91 14.35 9.19
N LEU A 376 2.87 14.17 10.01
CA LEU A 376 2.81 14.56 11.42
C LEU A 376 3.00 13.30 12.27
N ILE A 377 4.17 13.15 12.88
CA ILE A 377 4.60 11.93 13.57
C ILE A 377 4.58 12.18 15.07
N ASP A 378 3.48 11.72 15.69
CA ASP A 378 3.24 11.88 17.13
C ASP A 378 3.91 10.77 17.94
N GLU A 379 4.31 11.09 19.18
CA GLU A 379 5.07 10.20 20.06
C GLU A 379 6.34 9.63 19.36
N ALA A 380 7.02 10.50 18.62
CA ALA A 380 8.13 10.15 17.74
C ALA A 380 9.29 9.40 18.45
N HIS A 381 9.38 9.50 19.80
CA HIS A 381 10.34 8.72 20.59
C HIS A 381 10.19 7.20 20.43
N ASN A 382 8.98 6.73 20.04
CA ASN A 382 8.74 5.30 19.80
C ASN A 382 9.16 4.85 18.40
N LEU A 383 9.38 5.80 17.46
CA LEU A 383 9.56 5.45 16.04
C LEU A 383 10.81 4.61 15.81
N GLY A 384 11.92 4.93 16.48
CA GLY A 384 13.18 4.18 16.32
C GLY A 384 13.04 2.70 16.67
N ASP A 385 12.47 2.39 17.83
CA ASP A 385 12.27 1.00 18.27
C ASP A 385 11.22 0.28 17.41
N ARG A 386 10.13 0.98 17.07
CA ARG A 386 9.12 0.43 16.16
C ARG A 386 9.69 0.13 14.77
N ALA A 387 10.54 1.00 14.24
CA ALA A 387 11.20 0.78 12.96
C ALA A 387 12.15 -0.42 13.01
N ARG A 388 12.95 -0.57 14.08
CA ARG A 388 13.77 -1.77 14.27
C ARG A 388 12.95 -3.06 14.21
N GLU A 389 11.77 -3.07 14.84
CA GLU A 389 10.86 -4.22 14.77
C GLU A 389 10.23 -4.41 13.40
N MET A 390 9.79 -3.33 12.71
CA MET A 390 9.22 -3.39 11.36
C MET A 390 10.19 -3.96 10.33
N TYR A 391 11.47 -3.57 10.45
CA TYR A 391 12.53 -4.00 9.52
C TYR A 391 13.31 -5.22 10.02
N SER A 392 12.86 -5.89 11.07
CA SER A 392 13.43 -7.14 11.55
C SER A 392 12.49 -8.32 11.34
N ALA A 393 13.06 -9.50 11.15
CA ALA A 393 12.32 -10.74 11.03
C ALA A 393 13.02 -11.89 11.75
N SER A 394 12.23 -12.80 12.30
CA SER A 394 12.75 -13.98 12.99
C SER A 394 12.03 -15.25 12.53
N LEU A 395 12.77 -16.35 12.49
CA LEU A 395 12.26 -17.69 12.24
C LEU A 395 12.79 -18.66 13.28
N SER A 396 11.94 -19.60 13.68
CA SER A 396 12.29 -20.67 14.60
C SER A 396 12.21 -22.03 13.89
N LYS A 397 13.22 -22.87 14.13
CA LYS A 397 13.23 -24.25 13.66
C LYS A 397 12.04 -25.03 14.22
N SER A 398 11.67 -24.79 15.48
CA SER A 398 10.58 -25.50 16.14
C SER A 398 9.23 -25.22 15.51
N THR A 399 8.95 -23.98 15.09
CA THR A 399 7.73 -23.58 14.38
C THR A 399 7.62 -24.31 13.03
N ALA A 400 8.66 -24.25 12.21
CA ALA A 400 8.70 -24.97 10.93
C ALA A 400 8.56 -26.50 11.11
N TRP A 401 9.18 -27.04 12.16
CA TRP A 401 9.09 -28.46 12.47
C TRP A 401 7.71 -28.90 12.98
N ALA A 402 6.99 -28.05 13.72
CA ALA A 402 5.64 -28.28 14.16
C ALA A 402 4.66 -28.42 12.97
N VAL A 403 4.74 -27.49 12.01
CA VAL A 403 3.97 -27.56 10.76
C VAL A 403 4.31 -28.84 9.98
N LYS A 404 5.61 -29.16 9.83
CA LYS A 404 6.03 -30.40 9.16
C LYS A 404 5.43 -31.68 9.80
N LYS A 405 5.28 -31.71 11.13
CA LYS A 405 4.72 -32.87 11.82
C LYS A 405 3.22 -33.03 11.62
N ALA A 406 2.53 -31.93 11.44
CA ALA A 406 1.08 -31.92 11.19
C ALA A 406 0.75 -32.44 9.78
N LEU A 407 1.61 -32.13 8.80
CA LEU A 407 1.41 -32.49 7.39
C LEU A 407 1.69 -33.95 7.09
N HIS A 408 1.10 -34.46 6.00
CA HIS A 408 1.36 -35.82 5.50
C HIS A 408 2.80 -35.96 4.97
N LYS A 409 3.42 -37.12 5.23
CA LYS A 409 4.85 -37.37 4.95
C LYS A 409 5.24 -37.33 3.46
N LYS A 410 4.29 -37.48 2.53
CA LYS A 410 4.59 -37.55 1.09
C LYS A 410 4.46 -36.20 0.36
N GLU A 411 4.02 -35.15 1.01
CA GLU A 411 3.82 -33.84 0.39
C GLU A 411 5.13 -33.15 0.06
N ALA A 412 5.11 -32.32 -0.99
CA ALA A 412 6.27 -31.55 -1.41
C ALA A 412 6.68 -30.53 -0.33
N LEU A 413 5.71 -29.86 0.31
CA LEU A 413 5.92 -28.96 1.44
C LEU A 413 6.65 -29.66 2.61
N THR A 414 6.28 -30.91 2.93
CA THR A 414 6.97 -31.70 3.98
C THR A 414 8.46 -31.91 3.65
N ARG A 415 8.79 -32.10 2.37
CA ARG A 415 10.20 -32.23 1.92
C ARG A 415 10.95 -30.91 1.99
N ALA A 416 10.31 -29.80 1.57
CA ALA A 416 10.89 -28.46 1.68
C ALA A 416 11.17 -28.09 3.15
N LEU A 417 10.22 -28.34 4.05
CA LEU A 417 10.42 -28.16 5.50
C LEU A 417 11.51 -29.06 6.10
N ALA A 418 11.73 -30.26 5.53
CA ALA A 418 12.86 -31.10 5.94
C ALA A 418 14.20 -30.51 5.48
N ALA A 419 14.27 -29.95 4.27
CA ALA A 419 15.46 -29.27 3.78
C ALA A 419 15.78 -28.02 4.62
N LEU A 420 14.76 -27.21 4.94
CA LEU A 420 14.88 -26.05 5.82
C LEU A 420 15.39 -26.47 7.23
N ASN A 421 14.83 -27.54 7.82
CA ASN A 421 15.32 -28.05 9.11
C ASN A 421 16.79 -28.48 9.05
N LYS A 422 17.23 -29.11 7.95
CA LYS A 422 18.66 -29.45 7.75
C LYS A 422 19.53 -28.20 7.69
N ALA A 423 19.07 -27.16 6.99
CA ALA A 423 19.78 -25.88 6.92
C ALA A 423 19.88 -25.20 8.30
N PHE A 424 18.82 -25.20 9.12
CA PHE A 424 18.88 -24.73 10.49
C PHE A 424 19.92 -25.50 11.33
N LEU A 425 19.95 -26.82 11.22
CA LEU A 425 20.90 -27.65 11.96
C LEU A 425 22.36 -27.38 11.55
N ALA A 426 22.61 -27.05 10.29
CA ALA A 426 23.93 -26.69 9.80
C ALA A 426 24.46 -25.36 10.41
N LEU A 427 23.59 -24.46 10.89
CA LEU A 427 24.01 -23.23 11.57
C LEU A 427 24.69 -23.49 12.93
N ARG A 428 24.51 -24.68 13.49
CA ARG A 428 24.95 -25.00 14.87
C ARG A 428 26.44 -25.24 15.03
N GLU A 429 27.19 -25.45 13.96
CA GLU A 429 28.67 -25.62 13.95
C GLU A 429 29.19 -26.57 15.06
N GLY A 430 28.46 -27.66 15.32
CA GLY A 430 28.90 -28.71 16.26
C GLY A 430 28.72 -28.40 17.74
N ASP A 431 28.20 -27.24 18.13
CA ASP A 431 28.03 -26.84 19.53
C ASP A 431 26.61 -27.15 20.05
N THR A 432 26.53 -27.64 21.29
CA THR A 432 25.28 -28.06 21.96
C THR A 432 24.84 -27.13 23.09
N GLU A 433 25.61 -26.11 23.43
CA GLU A 433 25.29 -25.19 24.53
C GLU A 433 24.22 -24.19 24.17
N GLU A 434 23.40 -23.80 25.15
CA GLU A 434 22.44 -22.72 25.02
C GLU A 434 23.17 -21.38 24.98
N ARG A 435 23.07 -20.68 23.88
CA ARG A 435 23.74 -19.39 23.69
C ARG A 435 23.09 -18.55 22.60
N THR A 436 23.35 -17.26 22.62
CA THR A 436 23.06 -16.34 21.51
C THR A 436 24.38 -15.89 20.88
N VAL A 437 24.44 -16.01 19.55
CA VAL A 437 25.60 -15.57 18.75
C VAL A 437 25.16 -14.45 17.83
N THR A 438 25.94 -13.39 17.77
CA THR A 438 25.72 -12.27 16.83
C THR A 438 26.71 -12.39 15.67
N ARG A 439 26.20 -12.30 14.42
CA ARG A 439 27.01 -12.28 13.20
C ARG A 439 26.72 -11.01 12.41
N GLU A 440 27.73 -10.50 11.71
CA GLU A 440 27.58 -9.37 10.79
C GLU A 440 26.99 -9.81 9.44
N ALA A 441 27.30 -11.03 9.02
CA ALA A 441 26.85 -11.57 7.75
C ALA A 441 25.40 -12.06 7.81
N ALA A 442 24.70 -11.92 6.69
CA ALA A 442 23.40 -12.54 6.47
C ALA A 442 23.51 -14.08 6.47
N ALA A 443 22.42 -14.77 6.77
CA ALA A 443 22.37 -16.23 6.70
C ALA A 443 21.88 -16.72 5.32
N ASP A 444 22.64 -16.42 4.29
CA ASP A 444 22.30 -16.70 2.87
C ASP A 444 22.02 -18.18 2.61
N THR A 445 22.60 -19.08 3.43
CA THR A 445 22.37 -20.54 3.34
C THR A 445 20.92 -20.94 3.61
N LEU A 446 20.12 -20.07 4.23
CA LEU A 446 18.70 -20.32 4.47
C LEU A 446 17.81 -19.82 3.33
N LEU A 447 18.26 -18.89 2.48
CA LEU A 447 17.43 -18.24 1.48
C LEU A 447 16.84 -19.25 0.48
N SER A 448 17.66 -20.14 -0.08
CA SER A 448 17.18 -21.14 -1.03
C SER A 448 16.16 -22.13 -0.43
N PRO A 449 16.39 -22.72 0.77
CA PRO A 449 15.37 -23.51 1.44
C PRO A 449 14.09 -22.74 1.81
N LEU A 450 14.21 -21.45 2.16
CA LEU A 450 13.06 -20.62 2.50
C LEU A 450 12.21 -20.27 1.29
N ASN A 451 12.82 -19.95 0.16
CA ASN A 451 12.11 -19.75 -1.11
C ASN A 451 11.35 -21.01 -1.50
N GLN A 452 12.00 -22.19 -1.40
CA GLN A 452 11.31 -23.45 -1.68
C GLN A 452 10.13 -23.71 -0.72
N VAL A 453 10.27 -23.36 0.58
CA VAL A 453 9.15 -23.45 1.54
C VAL A 453 8.05 -22.49 1.16
N ALA A 454 8.37 -21.25 0.76
CA ALA A 454 7.37 -20.27 0.32
C ALA A 454 6.56 -20.79 -0.88
N ASP A 455 7.24 -21.27 -1.92
CA ASP A 455 6.62 -21.80 -3.15
C ASP A 455 5.70 -22.98 -2.85
N GLU A 456 6.21 -23.97 -2.11
CA GLU A 456 5.46 -25.18 -1.77
C GLU A 456 4.31 -24.91 -0.81
N THR A 457 4.46 -23.91 0.07
CA THR A 457 3.38 -23.47 0.97
C THR A 457 2.26 -22.78 0.20
N ALA A 458 2.59 -21.91 -0.73
CA ALA A 458 1.61 -21.25 -1.59
C ALA A 458 0.79 -22.28 -2.40
N LEU A 459 1.46 -23.30 -2.95
CA LEU A 459 0.81 -24.39 -3.67
C LEU A 459 -0.07 -25.24 -2.74
N TRP A 460 0.41 -25.56 -1.55
CA TRP A 460 -0.31 -26.35 -0.57
C TRP A 460 -1.60 -25.65 -0.12
N LEU A 461 -1.55 -24.37 0.24
CA LEU A 461 -2.71 -23.57 0.63
C LEU A 461 -3.76 -23.51 -0.50
N LYS A 462 -3.34 -23.45 -1.75
CA LYS A 462 -4.22 -23.44 -2.92
C LYS A 462 -4.92 -24.80 -3.14
N THR A 463 -4.26 -25.91 -2.82
CA THR A 463 -4.76 -27.27 -3.08
C THR A 463 -5.48 -27.91 -1.89
N HIS A 464 -5.38 -27.33 -0.70
CA HIS A 464 -5.97 -27.86 0.55
C HIS A 464 -6.79 -26.78 1.29
N PRO A 465 -7.77 -26.12 0.65
CA PRO A 465 -8.60 -25.14 1.32
C PRO A 465 -9.44 -25.80 2.43
N GLY A 466 -9.50 -25.18 3.61
CA GLY A 466 -10.24 -25.68 4.77
C GLY A 466 -9.60 -26.86 5.50
N ALA A 467 -8.33 -27.17 5.21
CA ALA A 467 -7.60 -28.22 5.93
C ALA A 467 -7.37 -27.82 7.41
N PRO A 468 -7.39 -28.78 8.37
CA PRO A 468 -7.15 -28.50 9.77
C PRO A 468 -5.81 -27.78 10.07
N GLU A 469 -4.84 -27.98 9.20
CA GLU A 469 -3.48 -27.43 9.31
C GLU A 469 -3.33 -26.04 8.66
N GLU A 470 -4.36 -25.55 7.96
CA GLU A 470 -4.30 -24.35 7.13
C GLU A 470 -3.80 -23.12 7.89
N ASP A 471 -4.34 -22.84 9.09
CA ASP A 471 -3.93 -21.70 9.89
C ASP A 471 -2.45 -21.76 10.29
N ALA A 472 -1.96 -22.94 10.66
CA ALA A 472 -0.55 -23.11 11.05
C ALA A 472 0.38 -22.98 9.84
N VAL A 473 -0.01 -23.49 8.68
CA VAL A 473 0.71 -23.37 7.42
C VAL A 473 0.73 -21.91 6.95
N LEU A 474 -0.41 -21.22 7.02
CA LEU A 474 -0.54 -19.81 6.65
C LEU A 474 0.30 -18.89 7.55
N SER A 475 0.31 -19.15 8.86
CA SER A 475 1.16 -18.40 9.81
C SER A 475 2.63 -18.57 9.47
N LEU A 476 3.10 -19.79 9.23
CA LEU A 476 4.49 -20.05 8.82
C LEU A 476 4.81 -19.37 7.48
N TYR A 477 3.87 -19.37 6.54
CA TYR A 477 4.04 -18.71 5.24
C TYR A 477 4.34 -17.23 5.41
N PHE A 478 3.55 -16.51 6.21
CA PHE A 478 3.79 -15.09 6.47
C PHE A 478 5.11 -14.83 7.18
N ASP A 479 5.52 -15.68 8.12
CA ASP A 479 6.81 -15.57 8.79
C ASP A 479 7.98 -15.75 7.79
N VAL A 480 7.88 -16.72 6.89
CA VAL A 480 8.86 -16.97 5.82
C VAL A 480 8.94 -15.78 4.86
N LEU A 481 7.80 -15.29 4.37
CA LEU A 481 7.76 -14.13 3.47
C LEU A 481 8.35 -12.87 4.12
N ARG A 482 8.01 -12.63 5.40
CA ARG A 482 8.59 -11.53 6.16
C ARG A 482 10.10 -11.65 6.27
N TYR A 483 10.60 -12.85 6.55
CA TYR A 483 12.04 -13.08 6.64
C TYR A 483 12.76 -12.84 5.31
N LEU A 484 12.21 -13.35 4.22
CA LEU A 484 12.73 -13.14 2.86
C LEU A 484 12.72 -11.65 2.50
N LYS A 485 11.63 -10.93 2.82
CA LYS A 485 11.53 -9.49 2.56
C LYS A 485 12.57 -8.68 3.32
N VAL A 486 12.84 -9.02 4.58
CA VAL A 486 13.88 -8.37 5.37
C VAL A 486 15.27 -8.74 4.84
N ALA A 487 15.46 -9.96 4.35
CA ALA A 487 16.73 -10.37 3.74
C ALA A 487 17.10 -9.53 2.50
N GLU A 488 16.12 -9.04 1.73
CA GLU A 488 16.37 -8.11 0.60
C GLU A 488 16.91 -6.75 1.06
N LEU A 489 16.61 -6.35 2.31
CA LEU A 489 17.03 -5.08 2.90
C LEU A 489 18.33 -5.20 3.70
N TYR A 490 18.85 -6.43 3.85
CA TYR A 490 20.01 -6.70 4.71
C TYR A 490 21.28 -6.04 4.17
N ASP A 491 21.87 -5.19 4.98
CA ASP A 491 23.12 -4.48 4.70
C ASP A 491 23.99 -4.34 5.97
N GLY A 492 24.95 -3.43 5.96
CA GLY A 492 25.84 -3.16 7.12
C GLY A 492 25.13 -2.68 8.40
N HIS A 493 23.88 -2.21 8.28
CA HIS A 493 23.04 -1.76 9.40
C HIS A 493 22.27 -2.90 10.07
N TYR A 494 22.46 -4.15 9.61
CA TYR A 494 21.83 -5.34 10.16
C TYR A 494 22.82 -6.21 10.93
N ARG A 495 22.26 -7.05 11.81
CA ARG A 495 22.97 -8.15 12.47
C ARG A 495 22.11 -9.40 12.46
N THR A 496 22.75 -10.54 12.24
CA THR A 496 22.10 -11.84 12.38
C THR A 496 22.29 -12.35 13.81
N LEU A 497 21.19 -12.53 14.54
CA LEU A 497 21.18 -13.11 15.87
C LEU A 497 20.78 -14.58 15.79
N LEU A 498 21.64 -15.48 16.22
CA LEU A 498 21.38 -16.92 16.30
C LEU A 498 21.24 -17.29 17.77
N THR A 499 20.04 -17.72 18.16
CA THR A 499 19.77 -18.23 19.51
C THR A 499 19.62 -19.74 19.47
N PHE A 500 20.53 -20.42 20.15
CA PHE A 500 20.52 -21.87 20.35
C PHE A 500 19.90 -22.17 21.70
N ALA A 501 18.74 -22.82 21.69
CA ALA A 501 18.06 -23.26 22.89
C ALA A 501 17.92 -24.81 22.88
N LYS A 502 17.48 -25.41 24.00
CA LYS A 502 17.26 -26.86 24.07
C LYS A 502 16.18 -27.28 23.08
N GLY A 503 16.61 -27.95 22.01
CA GLY A 503 15.71 -28.47 20.98
C GLY A 503 15.30 -27.45 19.89
N ASP A 504 15.66 -26.17 20.01
CA ASP A 504 15.31 -25.13 19.04
C ASP A 504 16.50 -24.30 18.57
N ILE A 505 16.34 -23.69 17.40
CA ILE A 505 17.26 -22.72 16.82
C ILE A 505 16.41 -21.58 16.28
N THR A 506 16.60 -20.39 16.84
CA THR A 506 15.96 -19.18 16.33
C THR A 506 16.97 -18.31 15.63
N ILE A 507 16.64 -17.86 14.43
CA ILE A 507 17.41 -16.87 13.69
C ILE A 507 16.61 -15.58 13.61
N ARG A 508 17.27 -14.45 13.85
CA ARG A 508 16.68 -13.12 13.68
C ARG A 508 17.62 -12.25 12.84
N GLN A 509 17.09 -11.70 11.76
CA GLN A 509 17.68 -10.57 11.07
C GLN A 509 17.25 -9.31 11.81
N PHE A 510 18.16 -8.70 12.53
CA PHE A 510 17.87 -7.55 13.39
C PHE A 510 18.41 -6.26 12.75
N CYS A 511 17.51 -5.34 12.45
CA CYS A 511 17.85 -4.00 12.00
C CYS A 511 18.34 -3.18 13.18
N VAL A 512 19.65 -2.91 13.25
CA VAL A 512 20.26 -2.11 14.33
C VAL A 512 19.99 -0.62 14.10
N ASP A 513 20.15 -0.16 12.86
CA ASP A 513 19.93 1.23 12.48
C ASP A 513 18.96 1.33 11.30
N PRO A 514 17.69 1.72 11.54
CA PRO A 514 16.68 1.89 10.49
C PRO A 514 16.71 3.28 9.83
N SER A 515 17.67 4.16 10.12
CA SER A 515 17.64 5.57 9.73
C SER A 515 17.55 5.79 8.21
N ALA A 516 18.31 5.01 7.43
CA ALA A 516 18.28 5.08 5.97
C ALA A 516 16.91 4.67 5.41
N LEU A 517 16.31 3.59 5.96
CA LEU A 517 14.99 3.10 5.56
C LEU A 517 13.88 4.11 5.91
N LEU A 518 13.93 4.68 7.12
CA LEU A 518 13.02 5.75 7.53
C LEU A 518 13.15 6.99 6.64
N SER A 519 14.39 7.39 6.33
CA SER A 519 14.64 8.52 5.42
C SER A 519 14.08 8.27 4.02
N GLY A 520 14.20 7.04 3.51
CA GLY A 520 13.58 6.62 2.25
C GLY A 520 12.05 6.70 2.27
N CYS A 521 11.41 6.36 3.39
CA CYS A 521 9.96 6.54 3.53
C CYS A 521 9.57 8.03 3.60
N LEU A 522 10.34 8.83 4.33
CA LEU A 522 10.08 10.26 4.47
C LEU A 522 10.29 11.07 3.18
N SER A 523 11.12 10.58 2.27
CA SER A 523 11.31 11.22 0.95
C SER A 523 10.10 11.08 0.03
N LYS A 524 9.11 10.26 0.40
CA LYS A 524 7.82 10.12 -0.30
C LYS A 524 6.85 11.28 -0.02
N GLY A 525 7.20 12.18 0.90
CA GLY A 525 6.46 13.40 1.18
C GLY A 525 7.37 14.62 1.15
N ARG A 526 6.78 15.82 1.16
CA ARG A 526 7.51 17.10 1.12
C ARG A 526 8.04 17.51 2.48
N SER A 527 7.26 17.30 3.54
CA SER A 527 7.62 17.76 4.88
C SER A 527 7.29 16.75 5.95
N ALA A 528 8.02 16.78 7.07
CA ALA A 528 7.79 15.91 8.21
C ALA A 528 8.00 16.64 9.53
N VAL A 529 7.08 16.46 10.46
CA VAL A 529 7.15 17.02 11.82
C VAL A 529 7.11 15.87 12.82
N PHE A 530 8.20 15.69 13.54
CA PHE A 530 8.35 14.71 14.62
C PHE A 530 8.17 15.42 15.95
N PHE A 531 7.24 14.97 16.76
CA PHE A 531 6.99 15.58 18.05
C PHE A 531 6.72 14.56 19.15
N SER A 532 7.24 14.85 20.33
CA SER A 532 7.06 14.01 21.51
C SER A 532 7.38 14.80 22.79
N ALA A 533 6.97 14.27 23.92
CA ALA A 533 7.38 14.82 25.22
C ALA A 533 8.84 14.46 25.58
N THR A 534 9.38 13.40 25.02
CA THR A 534 10.61 12.73 25.47
C THR A 534 11.58 12.42 24.32
N LEU A 535 11.95 13.43 23.51
CA LEU A 535 13.03 13.31 22.50
C LEU A 535 14.39 13.63 23.14
N THR A 536 14.84 12.80 24.07
CA THR A 536 16.09 13.01 24.81
C THR A 536 16.91 11.73 24.84
N PRO A 537 18.23 11.79 24.50
CA PRO A 537 18.98 12.94 24.00
C PRO A 537 18.65 13.23 22.52
N LEU A 538 18.55 14.50 22.13
CA LEU A 538 18.27 14.89 20.73
C LEU A 538 19.25 14.30 19.68
N PRO A 539 20.56 14.16 19.95
CA PRO A 539 21.48 13.54 18.99
C PRO A 539 21.20 12.06 18.67
N TYR A 540 20.32 11.41 19.44
CA TYR A 540 19.90 10.02 19.18
C TYR A 540 18.82 9.93 18.08
N TYR A 541 18.02 10.98 17.94
CA TYR A 541 16.94 11.06 16.96
C TYR A 541 17.34 11.90 15.76
#